data_db034225aa1c8d85821cef18765e699a
#
_entry.id   db034225aa1c8d85821cef18765e699a
#
_cell.length_a   1.000
_cell.length_b   1.000
_cell.length_c   1.000
_cell.angle_alpha   90.00
_cell.angle_beta   90.00
_cell.angle_gamma   90.00
#
_symmetry.space_group_name_H-M   'P 1'
#
loop_
_entity.id
_entity.type
_entity.pdbx_description
1 polymer ?
#
loop_
_entity_poly.entity_id
_entity_poly.type
_entity_poly.pdbx_seq_one_letter_code
_entity_poly.pdbx_strand_id
1 'polypeptide(L)'
;MNSDKARHILVTAPLGFGGITSMMINIQKNLDRDKLNFDYLVLHDRHEDLEDIVLGMGSKKIVASADDVRNKFLRGITRWYRLYRTFKDNNIKVLHLNGGPSSDMNIVFLAKLAGVKHVTFHTHNAGSAVYRNKISVIMSNAYKPLMPAFVDSFWACSSLAAQFSFPKKIVVNQVYKFIPNGIALEKYAFDLTIREKVRRDLGVENKFVIGHAGRFNVQKNHEYLIDVFASLHKECNDAVLLLFGDGELRESMQQKVKKLHLEESVHFMGTTNEMQKMYQAMDVFVMPSFCEGLPVAGVEAQASGLPVLLADTITKEVDVTDCVKYLPLSKDKSAWVKEIQSFRDFKRYSRIEELRKAGFDEKDVAKYFQNFYLNILDKL
;
A
#
# COMPACT_ATOMS: atom_id res chain seq x y z
N MET A 1 41.03 -7.16 0.10
CA MET A 1 39.77 -6.59 0.52
C MET A 1 38.69 -7.34 -0.25
N ASN A 2 37.90 -8.22 0.41
CA ASN A 2 36.84 -8.99 -0.25
C ASN A 2 35.67 -8.09 -0.58
N SER A 3 35.64 -7.54 -1.81
CA SER A 3 34.59 -6.65 -2.32
C SER A 3 33.43 -7.34 -3.05
N ASP A 4 33.34 -8.67 -3.00
CA ASP A 4 32.51 -9.43 -3.94
C ASP A 4 31.23 -10.04 -3.32
N LYS A 5 30.82 -9.62 -2.12
CA LYS A 5 29.52 -10.04 -1.58
C LYS A 5 28.59 -8.85 -1.42
N ALA A 6 27.39 -8.97 -2.01
CA ALA A 6 26.31 -8.02 -1.78
C ALA A 6 26.13 -7.72 -0.28
N ARG A 7 26.00 -6.45 0.05
CA ARG A 7 25.65 -6.02 1.41
C ARG A 7 24.17 -6.21 1.64
N HIS A 8 23.80 -6.74 2.77
CA HIS A 8 22.41 -7.01 3.11
C HIS A 8 21.90 -6.07 4.21
N ILE A 9 20.69 -5.59 4.08
CA ILE A 9 19.93 -4.93 5.15
C ILE A 9 18.72 -5.79 5.50
N LEU A 10 18.30 -5.73 6.76
CA LEU A 10 17.10 -6.43 7.20
C LEU A 10 15.87 -5.52 7.00
N VAL A 11 14.85 -6.04 6.35
CA VAL A 11 13.58 -5.34 6.16
C VAL A 11 12.45 -6.10 6.85
N THR A 12 11.49 -5.38 7.41
CA THR A 12 10.26 -5.99 7.91
C THR A 12 9.16 -5.83 6.85
N ALA A 13 8.72 -6.93 6.30
CA ALA A 13 7.52 -6.97 5.48
C ALA A 13 6.91 -8.37 5.61
N PRO A 14 5.58 -8.50 5.70
CA PRO A 14 4.96 -9.81 5.52
C PRO A 14 5.31 -10.30 4.10
N LEU A 15 5.34 -11.60 3.90
CA LEU A 15 5.61 -12.19 2.57
C LEU A 15 4.33 -12.67 1.86
N GLY A 16 3.16 -12.38 2.44
CA GLY A 16 1.86 -12.56 1.79
C GLY A 16 1.46 -11.38 0.90
N PHE A 17 0.38 -11.51 0.16
CA PHE A 17 -0.14 -10.44 -0.69
C PHE A 17 -0.49 -9.17 0.12
N GLY A 18 0.06 -8.03 -0.29
CA GLY A 18 -0.19 -6.75 0.34
C GLY A 18 0.64 -5.61 -0.26
N GLY A 19 0.17 -4.37 -0.08
CA GLY A 19 0.81 -3.18 -0.68
C GLY A 19 2.26 -2.98 -0.24
N ILE A 20 2.58 -3.20 1.03
CA ILE A 20 3.96 -3.07 1.56
C ILE A 20 4.86 -4.14 0.94
N THR A 21 4.40 -5.39 0.91
CA THR A 21 5.16 -6.51 0.34
C THR A 21 5.45 -6.28 -1.14
N SER A 22 4.42 -5.93 -1.91
CA SER A 22 4.56 -5.63 -3.33
C SER A 22 5.54 -4.48 -3.58
N MET A 23 5.47 -3.41 -2.78
CA MET A 23 6.41 -2.29 -2.87
C MET A 23 7.85 -2.75 -2.59
N MET A 24 8.10 -3.50 -1.52
CA MET A 24 9.45 -3.96 -1.17
C MET A 24 10.03 -4.91 -2.22
N ILE A 25 9.21 -5.81 -2.78
CA ILE A 25 9.59 -6.70 -3.88
C ILE A 25 9.90 -5.90 -5.14
N ASN A 26 9.11 -4.90 -5.49
CA ASN A 26 9.33 -4.06 -6.65
C ASN A 26 10.61 -3.24 -6.51
N ILE A 27 10.87 -2.68 -5.33
CA ILE A 27 12.15 -2.01 -5.04
C ILE A 27 13.29 -3.00 -5.24
N GLN A 28 13.23 -4.19 -4.63
CA GLN A 28 14.29 -5.19 -4.70
C GLN A 28 14.57 -5.69 -6.13
N LYS A 29 13.54 -5.83 -6.97
CA LYS A 29 13.70 -6.18 -8.38
C LYS A 29 14.51 -5.15 -9.17
N ASN A 30 14.44 -3.88 -8.75
CA ASN A 30 15.10 -2.75 -9.40
C ASN A 30 16.43 -2.35 -8.71
N LEU A 31 16.88 -3.05 -7.67
CA LEU A 31 18.21 -2.86 -7.09
C LEU A 31 19.31 -3.50 -7.94
N ASP A 32 20.51 -2.93 -7.89
CA ASP A 32 21.75 -3.62 -8.20
C ASP A 32 22.08 -4.57 -7.02
N ARG A 33 21.57 -5.80 -7.14
CA ARG A 33 21.63 -6.80 -6.06
C ARG A 33 23.02 -7.31 -5.76
N ASP A 34 23.99 -7.07 -6.62
CA ASP A 34 25.40 -7.37 -6.35
C ASP A 34 25.99 -6.36 -5.36
N LYS A 35 25.41 -5.16 -5.23
CA LYS A 35 25.84 -4.13 -4.27
C LYS A 35 25.00 -4.12 -2.99
N LEU A 36 23.67 -4.22 -3.13
CA LEU A 36 22.72 -4.18 -2.01
C LEU A 36 21.58 -5.17 -2.23
N ASN A 37 21.28 -5.97 -1.23
CA ASN A 37 20.09 -6.83 -1.22
C ASN A 37 19.35 -6.73 0.11
N PHE A 38 18.11 -7.24 0.15
CA PHE A 38 17.27 -7.28 1.33
C PHE A 38 17.20 -8.70 1.91
N ASP A 39 17.24 -8.81 3.23
CA ASP A 39 16.77 -9.99 3.96
C ASP A 39 15.47 -9.65 4.67
N TYR A 40 14.57 -10.62 4.82
CA TYR A 40 13.21 -10.36 5.33
C TYR A 40 13.03 -10.93 6.73
N LEU A 41 12.68 -10.06 7.68
CA LEU A 41 12.28 -10.45 9.04
C LEU A 41 10.79 -10.76 9.07
N VAL A 42 10.44 -11.98 9.43
CA VAL A 42 9.05 -12.43 9.62
C VAL A 42 8.80 -12.85 11.07
N LEU A 43 7.60 -12.58 11.58
CA LEU A 43 7.21 -12.88 12.96
C LEU A 43 6.39 -14.16 13.09
N HIS A 44 6.10 -14.82 11.98
CA HIS A 44 5.39 -16.08 11.93
C HIS A 44 6.15 -17.05 11.04
N ASP A 45 6.27 -18.31 11.51
CA ASP A 45 6.95 -19.37 10.77
C ASP A 45 5.93 -20.15 9.94
N ARG A 46 5.52 -19.55 8.84
CA ARG A 46 4.65 -20.18 7.83
C ARG A 46 5.14 -19.79 6.44
N HIS A 47 4.88 -20.65 5.46
CA HIS A 47 5.09 -20.28 4.07
C HIS A 47 4.04 -19.24 3.64
N GLU A 48 4.48 -18.22 2.91
CA GLU A 48 3.64 -17.13 2.42
C GLU A 48 3.77 -16.98 0.90
N ASP A 49 2.71 -16.47 0.24
CA ASP A 49 2.53 -16.53 -1.22
C ASP A 49 3.68 -15.94 -2.05
N LEU A 50 4.40 -14.95 -1.52
CA LEU A 50 5.47 -14.23 -2.25
C LEU A 50 6.87 -14.61 -1.74
N GLU A 51 6.97 -15.59 -0.86
CA GLU A 51 8.24 -16.02 -0.25
C GLU A 51 9.23 -16.52 -1.29
N ASP A 52 8.80 -17.38 -2.21
CA ASP A 52 9.67 -17.95 -3.24
C ASP A 52 10.26 -16.91 -4.17
N ILE A 53 9.52 -15.81 -4.40
CA ILE A 53 9.99 -14.69 -5.21
C ILE A 53 11.18 -14.01 -4.54
N VAL A 54 11.09 -13.69 -3.25
CA VAL A 54 12.18 -13.00 -2.54
C VAL A 54 13.40 -13.91 -2.35
N LEU A 55 13.19 -15.20 -2.05
CA LEU A 55 14.26 -16.20 -1.96
C LEU A 55 14.98 -16.37 -3.31
N GLY A 56 14.23 -16.42 -4.42
CA GLY A 56 14.79 -16.45 -5.78
C GLY A 56 15.61 -15.21 -6.15
N MET A 57 15.44 -14.10 -5.44
CA MET A 57 16.27 -12.88 -5.59
C MET A 57 17.52 -12.88 -4.69
N GLY A 58 17.82 -13.97 -3.99
CA GLY A 58 18.98 -14.09 -3.12
C GLY A 58 18.78 -13.54 -1.69
N SER A 59 17.53 -13.28 -1.30
CA SER A 59 17.18 -12.90 0.08
C SER A 59 17.20 -14.08 1.03
N LYS A 60 17.36 -13.80 2.32
CA LYS A 60 17.09 -14.75 3.39
C LYS A 60 15.78 -14.39 4.08
N LYS A 61 14.97 -15.41 4.38
CA LYS A 61 13.89 -15.30 5.34
C LYS A 61 14.44 -15.52 6.74
N ILE A 62 14.33 -14.54 7.59
CA ILE A 62 14.80 -14.58 8.97
C ILE A 62 13.59 -14.62 9.89
N VAL A 63 13.40 -15.73 10.59
CA VAL A 63 12.18 -15.99 11.39
C VAL A 63 12.43 -15.66 12.85
N ALA A 64 11.59 -14.80 13.43
CA ALA A 64 11.55 -14.50 14.86
C ALA A 64 10.18 -14.86 15.45
N SER A 65 9.70 -16.07 15.15
CA SER A 65 8.39 -16.55 15.58
C SER A 65 8.41 -17.11 17.01
N ALA A 66 7.26 -17.05 17.67
CA ALA A 66 6.98 -17.74 18.91
C ALA A 66 5.64 -18.51 18.82
N ASP A 67 5.29 -18.98 17.65
CA ASP A 67 4.02 -19.65 17.38
C ASP A 67 3.93 -21.04 18.03
N ASP A 68 5.08 -21.64 18.37
CA ASP A 68 5.23 -22.88 19.16
C ASP A 68 4.82 -22.71 20.63
N VAL A 69 4.71 -21.47 21.14
CA VAL A 69 4.38 -21.19 22.54
C VAL A 69 2.87 -20.98 22.70
N ARG A 70 2.19 -21.92 23.37
CA ARG A 70 0.72 -21.89 23.57
C ARG A 70 0.26 -20.76 24.49
N ASN A 71 0.97 -20.54 25.60
CA ASN A 71 0.61 -19.51 26.56
C ASN A 71 0.85 -18.10 25.97
N LYS A 72 -0.21 -17.27 25.90
CA LYS A 72 -0.14 -15.92 25.29
C LYS A 72 0.88 -14.99 25.94
N PHE A 73 1.02 -15.03 27.27
CA PHE A 73 1.96 -14.18 28.00
C PHE A 73 3.40 -14.62 27.74
N LEU A 74 3.68 -15.92 27.90
CA LEU A 74 5.01 -16.49 27.58
C LEU A 74 5.37 -16.31 26.10
N ARG A 75 4.39 -16.41 25.19
CA ARG A 75 4.58 -16.16 23.76
C ARG A 75 5.14 -14.75 23.49
N GLY A 76 4.60 -13.74 24.20
CA GLY A 76 5.09 -12.36 24.10
C GLY A 76 6.56 -12.24 24.51
N ILE A 77 6.92 -12.78 25.69
CA ILE A 77 8.29 -12.77 26.21
C ILE A 77 9.24 -13.54 25.29
N THR A 78 8.85 -14.75 24.88
CA THR A 78 9.66 -15.58 23.98
C THR A 78 9.89 -14.89 22.63
N ARG A 79 8.89 -14.21 22.07
CA ARG A 79 9.03 -13.45 20.83
C ARG A 79 10.05 -12.31 20.99
N TRP A 80 10.02 -11.57 22.10
CA TRP A 80 11.01 -10.50 22.35
C TRP A 80 12.42 -11.05 22.48
N TYR A 81 12.59 -12.15 23.23
CA TYR A 81 13.88 -12.81 23.36
C TYR A 81 14.41 -13.31 22.00
N ARG A 82 13.54 -13.97 21.20
CA ARG A 82 13.91 -14.47 19.86
C ARG A 82 14.25 -13.32 18.92
N LEU A 83 13.49 -12.24 18.92
CA LEU A 83 13.81 -11.02 18.14
C LEU A 83 15.19 -10.46 18.52
N TYR A 84 15.46 -10.28 19.81
CA TYR A 84 16.76 -9.82 20.27
C TYR A 84 17.88 -10.73 19.79
N ARG A 85 17.73 -12.06 19.97
CA ARG A 85 18.70 -13.06 19.50
C ARG A 85 18.87 -13.00 17.99
N THR A 86 17.80 -12.87 17.23
CA THR A 86 17.82 -12.75 15.77
C THR A 86 18.69 -11.58 15.31
N PHE A 87 18.53 -10.41 15.88
CA PHE A 87 19.37 -9.26 15.55
C PHE A 87 20.84 -9.47 15.91
N LYS A 88 21.11 -10.04 17.08
CA LYS A 88 22.44 -10.25 17.60
C LYS A 88 23.19 -11.36 16.84
N ASP A 89 22.56 -12.52 16.70
CA ASP A 89 23.20 -13.72 16.13
C ASP A 89 23.45 -13.57 14.62
N ASN A 90 22.59 -12.81 13.90
CA ASN A 90 22.80 -12.48 12.49
C ASN A 90 23.63 -11.20 12.28
N ASN A 91 24.16 -10.59 13.34
CA ASN A 91 24.99 -9.37 13.27
C ASN A 91 24.35 -8.25 12.43
N ILE A 92 23.05 -8.04 12.59
CA ILE A 92 22.28 -7.05 11.81
C ILE A 92 22.79 -5.65 12.13
N LYS A 93 23.21 -4.90 11.11
CA LYS A 93 23.71 -3.53 11.24
C LYS A 93 22.66 -2.49 10.91
N VAL A 94 21.81 -2.78 9.91
CA VAL A 94 20.81 -1.86 9.39
C VAL A 94 19.45 -2.56 9.35
N LEU A 95 18.44 -1.90 9.91
CA LEU A 95 17.04 -2.33 9.89
C LEU A 95 16.18 -1.31 9.18
N HIS A 96 15.46 -1.71 8.13
CA HIS A 96 14.36 -0.98 7.53
C HIS A 96 13.03 -1.56 8.04
N LEU A 97 12.36 -0.81 8.89
CA LEU A 97 11.13 -1.25 9.51
C LEU A 97 9.93 -0.60 8.82
N ASN A 98 9.14 -1.40 8.10
CA ASN A 98 7.84 -1.01 7.60
C ASN A 98 6.79 -1.26 8.67
N GLY A 99 6.19 -0.21 9.24
CA GLY A 99 5.33 -0.45 10.39
C GLY A 99 4.51 0.74 10.87
N GLY A 100 3.92 0.50 12.03
CA GLY A 100 3.09 1.46 12.76
C GLY A 100 3.52 1.66 14.20
N PRO A 101 3.19 2.79 14.81
CA PRO A 101 3.80 3.21 16.08
C PRO A 101 3.38 2.40 17.30
N SER A 102 2.35 1.55 17.22
CA SER A 102 1.81 0.87 18.39
C SER A 102 2.43 -0.51 18.67
N SER A 103 2.89 -1.21 17.64
CA SER A 103 3.38 -2.60 17.78
C SER A 103 4.88 -2.69 17.52
N ASP A 104 5.39 -1.83 16.64
CA ASP A 104 6.69 -2.07 16.02
C ASP A 104 7.82 -1.35 16.74
N MET A 105 7.51 -0.45 17.70
CA MET A 105 8.53 0.16 18.55
C MET A 105 9.25 -0.85 19.44
N ASN A 106 8.62 -1.96 19.80
CA ASN A 106 9.32 -3.05 20.49
C ASN A 106 10.43 -3.65 19.63
N ILE A 107 10.21 -3.78 18.32
CA ILE A 107 11.22 -4.24 17.36
C ILE A 107 12.40 -3.25 17.35
N VAL A 108 12.11 -1.95 17.31
CA VAL A 108 13.13 -0.88 17.34
C VAL A 108 13.98 -0.94 18.61
N PHE A 109 13.35 -1.05 19.79
CA PHE A 109 14.06 -1.15 21.07
C PHE A 109 14.97 -2.38 21.12
N LEU A 110 14.47 -3.54 20.73
CA LEU A 110 15.24 -4.78 20.73
C LEU A 110 16.38 -4.75 19.70
N ALA A 111 16.15 -4.15 18.53
CA ALA A 111 17.18 -3.96 17.51
C ALA A 111 18.33 -3.07 18.05
N LYS A 112 18.00 -1.93 18.67
CA LYS A 112 19.02 -1.04 19.27
C LYS A 112 19.75 -1.72 20.41
N LEU A 113 19.04 -2.43 21.30
CA LEU A 113 19.64 -3.20 22.40
C LEU A 113 20.60 -4.30 21.88
N ALA A 114 20.27 -4.92 20.75
CA ALA A 114 21.10 -5.94 20.11
C ALA A 114 22.28 -5.36 19.32
N GLY A 115 22.40 -4.03 19.20
CA GLY A 115 23.53 -3.35 18.57
C GLY A 115 23.30 -2.96 17.10
N VAL A 116 22.07 -2.96 16.61
CA VAL A 116 21.72 -2.42 15.30
C VAL A 116 22.08 -0.93 15.24
N LYS A 117 22.91 -0.57 14.27
CA LYS A 117 23.50 0.77 14.18
C LYS A 117 22.54 1.79 13.56
N HIS A 118 21.75 1.37 12.57
CA HIS A 118 20.80 2.27 11.89
C HIS A 118 19.41 1.62 11.79
N VAL A 119 18.41 2.36 12.21
CA VAL A 119 16.98 1.99 12.10
C VAL A 119 16.26 3.05 11.30
N THR A 120 15.75 2.67 10.13
CA THR A 120 14.78 3.47 9.36
C THR A 120 13.37 3.01 9.73
N PHE A 121 12.51 3.92 10.15
CA PHE A 121 11.09 3.65 10.39
C PHE A 121 10.26 4.22 9.25
N HIS A 122 9.67 3.34 8.44
CA HIS A 122 8.88 3.70 7.27
C HIS A 122 7.39 3.39 7.53
N THR A 123 6.57 4.42 7.53
CA THR A 123 5.13 4.28 7.76
C THR A 123 4.33 4.37 6.48
N HIS A 124 3.37 3.44 6.34
CA HIS A 124 2.49 3.33 5.17
C HIS A 124 1.01 3.50 5.51
N ASN A 125 0.68 3.65 6.79
CA ASN A 125 -0.69 3.61 7.26
C ASN A 125 -1.11 4.96 7.85
N ALA A 126 -2.18 5.52 7.31
CA ALA A 126 -2.88 6.69 7.84
C ALA A 126 -4.18 6.29 8.56
N GLY A 127 -4.27 5.05 9.07
CA GLY A 127 -5.47 4.48 9.66
C GLY A 127 -6.11 5.36 10.73
N SER A 128 -7.43 5.51 10.66
CA SER A 128 -8.16 6.27 11.64
C SER A 128 -8.24 5.52 12.98
N ALA A 129 -8.32 6.26 14.09
CA ALA A 129 -8.51 5.71 15.42
C ALA A 129 -9.80 4.85 15.54
N VAL A 130 -10.73 4.98 14.60
CA VAL A 130 -12.00 4.23 14.52
C VAL A 130 -11.78 2.72 14.43
N TYR A 131 -10.69 2.28 13.78
CA TYR A 131 -10.42 0.85 13.56
C TYR A 131 -9.36 0.27 14.51
N ARG A 132 -8.87 1.06 15.47
CA ARG A 132 -7.88 0.62 16.46
C ARG A 132 -8.54 0.37 17.80
N ASN A 133 -8.16 -0.71 18.48
CA ASN A 133 -8.56 -0.89 19.85
C ASN A 133 -7.93 0.22 20.75
N LYS A 134 -8.61 0.58 21.84
CA LYS A 134 -8.18 1.65 22.76
C LYS A 134 -6.74 1.43 23.29
N ILE A 135 -6.36 0.19 23.58
CA ILE A 135 -5.02 -0.17 24.07
C ILE A 135 -3.97 0.18 23.03
N SER A 136 -4.19 -0.16 21.78
CA SER A 136 -3.27 0.15 20.67
C SER A 136 -3.05 1.65 20.48
N VAL A 137 -4.09 2.47 20.69
CA VAL A 137 -3.99 3.94 20.65
C VAL A 137 -3.17 4.46 21.83
N ILE A 138 -3.42 3.99 23.05
CA ILE A 138 -2.67 4.38 24.24
C ILE A 138 -1.18 4.03 24.08
N MET A 139 -0.87 2.81 23.66
CA MET A 139 0.52 2.38 23.41
C MET A 139 1.20 3.24 22.34
N SER A 140 0.51 3.52 21.24
CA SER A 140 1.03 4.41 20.19
C SER A 140 1.41 5.78 20.75
N ASN A 141 0.53 6.37 21.54
CA ASN A 141 0.76 7.68 22.15
C ASN A 141 1.91 7.66 23.16
N ALA A 142 2.11 6.56 23.89
CA ALA A 142 3.22 6.38 24.80
C ALA A 142 4.56 6.20 24.09
N TYR A 143 4.60 5.50 22.95
CA TYR A 143 5.84 5.22 22.21
C TYR A 143 6.29 6.37 21.30
N LYS A 144 5.36 7.14 20.73
CA LYS A 144 5.70 8.23 19.81
C LYS A 144 6.77 9.20 20.36
N PRO A 145 6.68 9.72 21.60
CA PRO A 145 7.69 10.62 22.16
C PRO A 145 9.10 10.02 22.24
N LEU A 146 9.19 8.70 22.37
CA LEU A 146 10.46 7.98 22.48
C LEU A 146 11.13 7.70 21.12
N MET A 147 10.39 7.74 20.03
CA MET A 147 10.91 7.40 18.70
C MET A 147 12.21 8.16 18.35
N PRO A 148 12.35 9.48 18.58
CA PRO A 148 13.56 10.21 18.18
C PRO A 148 14.85 9.76 18.87
N ALA A 149 14.75 9.01 19.98
CA ALA A 149 15.93 8.47 20.67
C ALA A 149 16.41 7.12 20.08
N PHE A 150 15.59 6.44 19.28
CA PHE A 150 15.87 5.08 18.82
C PHE A 150 15.75 4.91 17.31
N VAL A 151 15.10 5.84 16.62
CA VAL A 151 14.92 5.83 15.16
C VAL A 151 15.87 6.84 14.54
N ASP A 152 16.72 6.39 13.62
CA ASP A 152 17.72 7.24 12.96
C ASP A 152 17.17 7.94 11.71
N SER A 153 16.19 7.33 11.03
CA SER A 153 15.56 7.90 9.84
C SER A 153 14.06 7.67 9.85
N PHE A 154 13.30 8.73 9.59
CA PHE A 154 11.84 8.71 9.52
C PHE A 154 11.39 8.81 8.07
N TRP A 155 10.66 7.82 7.58
CA TRP A 155 10.11 7.78 6.23
C TRP A 155 8.59 7.59 6.26
N ALA A 156 7.89 8.25 5.36
CA ALA A 156 6.44 8.13 5.24
C ALA A 156 5.99 8.17 3.78
N CYS A 157 4.99 7.37 3.45
CA CYS A 157 4.38 7.37 2.12
C CYS A 157 3.43 8.56 1.89
N SER A 158 3.05 9.28 2.94
CA SER A 158 2.22 10.49 2.88
C SER A 158 2.34 11.33 4.16
N SER A 159 1.92 12.59 4.09
CA SER A 159 1.82 13.47 5.26
C SER A 159 0.81 12.94 6.29
N LEU A 160 -0.30 12.34 5.85
CA LEU A 160 -1.27 11.69 6.74
C LEU A 160 -0.65 10.50 7.47
N ALA A 161 0.14 9.67 6.78
CA ALA A 161 0.86 8.57 7.40
C ALA A 161 1.89 9.07 8.43
N ALA A 162 2.62 10.15 8.11
CA ALA A 162 3.56 10.78 9.04
C ALA A 162 2.85 11.33 10.29
N GLN A 163 1.76 12.09 10.12
CA GLN A 163 0.95 12.63 11.21
C GLN A 163 0.39 11.53 12.12
N PHE A 164 -0.06 10.45 11.51
CA PHE A 164 -0.59 9.31 12.23
C PHE A 164 0.48 8.58 13.06
N SER A 165 1.70 8.42 12.52
CA SER A 165 2.72 7.53 13.09
C SER A 165 3.79 8.25 13.90
N PHE A 166 4.18 9.46 13.53
CA PHE A 166 5.34 10.13 14.11
C PHE A 166 4.99 11.12 15.22
N PRO A 167 5.96 11.47 16.09
CA PRO A 167 5.82 12.56 17.04
C PRO A 167 5.55 13.88 16.32
N LYS A 168 4.72 14.75 16.95
CA LYS A 168 4.39 16.08 16.41
C LYS A 168 5.64 16.90 16.01
N LYS A 169 6.71 16.81 16.81
CA LYS A 169 7.98 17.51 16.52
C LYS A 169 8.62 17.06 15.20
N ILE A 170 8.59 15.76 14.87
CA ILE A 170 9.12 15.22 13.61
C ILE A 170 8.29 15.72 12.42
N VAL A 171 6.96 15.76 12.57
CA VAL A 171 6.03 16.19 11.51
C VAL A 171 6.13 17.69 11.25
N VAL A 172 6.01 18.51 12.31
CA VAL A 172 6.02 19.98 12.18
C VAL A 172 7.35 20.50 11.63
N ASN A 173 8.47 19.94 12.07
CA ASN A 173 9.80 20.32 11.58
C ASN A 173 10.19 19.62 10.26
N GLN A 174 9.27 18.83 9.67
CA GLN A 174 9.50 18.09 8.42
C GLN A 174 10.78 17.23 8.46
N VAL A 175 11.10 16.63 9.62
CA VAL A 175 12.26 15.76 9.82
C VAL A 175 11.97 14.32 9.36
N TYR A 176 11.14 14.17 8.36
CA TYR A 176 10.90 12.87 7.72
C TYR A 176 11.04 13.01 6.20
N LYS A 177 11.39 11.90 5.57
CA LYS A 177 11.46 11.81 4.12
C LYS A 177 10.14 11.28 3.57
N PHE A 178 9.55 11.99 2.62
CA PHE A 178 8.48 11.44 1.80
C PHE A 178 9.06 10.42 0.82
N ILE A 179 8.54 9.20 0.86
CA ILE A 179 8.90 8.10 -0.04
C ILE A 179 7.59 7.54 -0.61
N PRO A 180 7.25 7.84 -1.85
CA PRO A 180 6.04 7.32 -2.46
C PRO A 180 6.14 5.81 -2.68
N ASN A 181 5.01 5.14 -2.70
CA ASN A 181 4.93 3.76 -3.13
C ASN A 181 5.08 3.72 -4.65
N GLY A 182 6.30 3.53 -5.13
CA GLY A 182 6.61 3.47 -6.56
C GLY A 182 5.91 2.32 -7.28
N ILE A 183 5.49 2.57 -8.51
CA ILE A 183 4.86 1.59 -9.39
C ILE A 183 5.62 1.45 -10.71
N ALA A 184 5.41 0.34 -11.41
CA ALA A 184 5.95 0.10 -12.76
C ALA A 184 5.17 0.93 -13.80
N LEU A 185 5.44 2.22 -13.87
CA LEU A 185 4.66 3.20 -14.64
C LEU A 185 4.35 2.74 -16.07
N GLU A 186 5.34 2.21 -16.79
CA GLU A 186 5.18 1.79 -18.19
C GLU A 186 4.14 0.70 -18.38
N LYS A 187 3.95 -0.17 -17.38
CA LYS A 187 2.94 -1.24 -17.45
C LYS A 187 1.52 -0.71 -17.41
N TYR A 188 1.33 0.48 -16.84
CA TYR A 188 0.02 1.10 -16.68
C TYR A 188 -0.29 2.14 -17.77
N ALA A 189 0.64 2.46 -18.66
CA ALA A 189 0.41 3.42 -19.73
C ALA A 189 -0.87 3.09 -20.51
N PHE A 190 -1.66 4.14 -20.82
CA PHE A 190 -2.89 3.96 -21.57
C PHE A 190 -2.59 3.41 -22.98
N ASP A 191 -3.29 2.34 -23.35
CA ASP A 191 -3.22 1.68 -24.65
C ASP A 191 -4.62 1.36 -25.16
N LEU A 192 -5.00 1.97 -26.28
CA LEU A 192 -6.32 1.81 -26.88
C LEU A 192 -6.57 0.37 -27.36
N THR A 193 -5.55 -0.29 -27.89
CA THR A 193 -5.67 -1.67 -28.40
C THR A 193 -5.94 -2.64 -27.24
N ILE A 194 -5.22 -2.47 -26.13
CA ILE A 194 -5.47 -3.26 -24.91
C ILE A 194 -6.87 -2.95 -24.38
N ARG A 195 -7.27 -1.68 -24.35
CA ARG A 195 -8.62 -1.28 -23.91
C ARG A 195 -9.72 -1.98 -24.70
N GLU A 196 -9.67 -1.90 -26.01
CA GLU A 196 -10.67 -2.52 -26.89
C GLU A 196 -10.73 -4.04 -26.69
N LYS A 197 -9.56 -4.68 -26.59
CA LYS A 197 -9.50 -6.12 -26.35
C LYS A 197 -10.14 -6.50 -25.00
N VAL A 198 -9.71 -5.86 -23.90
CA VAL A 198 -10.19 -6.20 -22.57
C VAL A 198 -11.68 -5.90 -22.42
N ARG A 199 -12.19 -4.83 -23.04
CA ARG A 199 -13.62 -4.53 -23.04
C ARG A 199 -14.44 -5.60 -23.76
N ARG A 200 -13.95 -6.13 -24.90
CA ARG A 200 -14.56 -7.30 -25.58
C ARG A 200 -14.53 -8.54 -24.69
N ASP A 201 -13.38 -8.85 -24.12
CA ASP A 201 -13.21 -10.04 -23.28
C ASP A 201 -14.14 -10.01 -22.04
N LEU A 202 -14.47 -8.82 -21.57
CA LEU A 202 -15.39 -8.59 -20.44
C LEU A 202 -16.86 -8.36 -20.86
N GLY A 203 -17.17 -8.24 -22.15
CA GLY A 203 -18.52 -7.96 -22.65
C GLY A 203 -19.05 -6.56 -22.28
N VAL A 204 -18.14 -5.56 -22.18
CA VAL A 204 -18.49 -4.19 -21.75
C VAL A 204 -18.16 -3.13 -22.81
N GLU A 205 -18.11 -3.49 -24.11
CA GLU A 205 -17.70 -2.59 -25.21
C GLU A 205 -18.51 -1.29 -25.24
N ASN A 206 -19.81 -1.40 -25.07
CA ASN A 206 -20.77 -0.28 -25.15
C ASN A 206 -21.28 0.17 -23.76
N LYS A 207 -20.55 -0.16 -22.68
CA LYS A 207 -20.94 0.18 -21.33
C LYS A 207 -20.13 1.37 -20.80
N PHE A 208 -20.69 2.11 -19.86
CA PHE A 208 -19.96 3.07 -19.04
C PHE A 208 -19.41 2.33 -17.81
N VAL A 209 -18.10 2.13 -17.78
CA VAL A 209 -17.44 1.23 -16.82
C VAL A 209 -16.83 2.00 -15.67
N ILE A 210 -17.42 1.84 -14.48
CA ILE A 210 -16.88 2.33 -13.21
C ILE A 210 -16.01 1.23 -12.58
N GLY A 211 -14.81 1.56 -12.15
CA GLY A 211 -13.90 0.60 -11.53
C GLY A 211 -13.54 0.95 -10.10
N HIS A 212 -13.32 -0.09 -9.30
CA HIS A 212 -12.71 0.01 -7.97
C HIS A 212 -11.78 -1.17 -7.72
N ALA A 213 -10.63 -0.91 -7.08
CA ALA A 213 -9.70 -1.94 -6.67
C ALA A 213 -9.32 -1.77 -5.19
N GLY A 214 -9.58 -2.79 -4.39
CA GLY A 214 -9.26 -2.77 -2.97
C GLY A 214 -9.80 -3.97 -2.21
N ARG A 215 -9.22 -4.23 -1.03
CA ARG A 215 -9.67 -5.30 -0.15
C ARG A 215 -11.09 -5.01 0.35
N PHE A 216 -11.96 -6.01 0.32
CA PHE A 216 -13.32 -5.89 0.86
C PHE A 216 -13.30 -5.83 2.39
N ASN A 217 -12.99 -4.65 2.92
CA ASN A 217 -12.96 -4.33 4.34
C ASN A 217 -13.67 -3.00 4.61
N VAL A 218 -13.85 -2.66 5.88
CA VAL A 218 -14.52 -1.41 6.29
C VAL A 218 -13.81 -0.17 5.73
N GLN A 219 -12.47 -0.18 5.69
CA GLN A 219 -11.67 0.97 5.25
C GLN A 219 -11.99 1.41 3.82
N LYS A 220 -12.17 0.45 2.89
CA LYS A 220 -12.40 0.71 1.46
C LYS A 220 -13.84 1.15 1.14
N ASN A 221 -14.77 0.94 2.09
CA ASN A 221 -16.14 1.46 2.02
C ASN A 221 -16.91 1.08 0.74
N HIS A 222 -16.84 -0.19 0.38
CA HIS A 222 -17.56 -0.75 -0.78
C HIS A 222 -19.08 -0.53 -0.65
N GLU A 223 -19.59 -0.51 0.58
CA GLU A 223 -20.99 -0.26 0.84
C GLU A 223 -21.46 1.09 0.27
N TYR A 224 -20.69 2.15 0.53
CA TYR A 224 -20.96 3.48 -0.01
C TYR A 224 -20.87 3.50 -1.54
N LEU A 225 -19.88 2.83 -2.13
CA LEU A 225 -19.71 2.75 -3.57
C LEU A 225 -20.91 2.08 -4.26
N ILE A 226 -21.41 0.98 -3.69
CA ILE A 226 -22.60 0.29 -4.20
C ILE A 226 -23.84 1.19 -4.11
N ASP A 227 -23.99 1.99 -3.05
CA ASP A 227 -25.10 2.95 -2.93
C ASP A 227 -25.00 4.08 -3.95
N VAL A 228 -23.79 4.61 -4.21
CA VAL A 228 -23.54 5.58 -5.28
C VAL A 228 -23.88 4.97 -6.64
N PHE A 229 -23.40 3.75 -6.89
CA PHE A 229 -23.67 3.05 -8.15
C PHE A 229 -25.17 2.76 -8.34
N ALA A 230 -25.88 2.35 -7.30
CA ALA A 230 -27.34 2.14 -7.36
C ALA A 230 -28.10 3.42 -7.75
N SER A 231 -27.62 4.58 -7.29
CA SER A 231 -28.20 5.87 -7.68
C SER A 231 -27.84 6.24 -9.12
N LEU A 232 -26.59 6.03 -9.52
CA LEU A 232 -26.10 6.24 -10.88
C LEU A 232 -26.85 5.37 -11.90
N HIS A 233 -27.06 4.09 -11.61
CA HIS A 233 -27.66 3.12 -12.53
C HIS A 233 -29.11 3.43 -12.87
N LYS A 234 -29.83 4.14 -11.99
CA LYS A 234 -31.18 4.63 -12.27
C LYS A 234 -31.23 5.68 -13.40
N GLU A 235 -30.14 6.44 -13.54
CA GLU A 235 -30.02 7.51 -14.54
C GLU A 235 -29.25 7.04 -15.78
N CYS A 236 -28.37 6.02 -15.61
CA CYS A 236 -27.47 5.48 -16.61
C CYS A 236 -27.52 3.95 -16.60
N ASN A 237 -28.54 3.39 -17.30
CA ASN A 237 -28.79 1.94 -17.34
C ASN A 237 -27.69 1.14 -18.08
N ASP A 238 -26.81 1.80 -18.83
CA ASP A 238 -25.65 1.23 -19.49
C ASP A 238 -24.39 1.23 -18.58
N ALA A 239 -24.47 1.77 -17.35
CA ALA A 239 -23.37 1.75 -16.41
C ALA A 239 -23.13 0.36 -15.83
N VAL A 240 -21.85 0.01 -15.67
CA VAL A 240 -21.38 -1.24 -15.06
C VAL A 240 -20.33 -0.92 -14.01
N LEU A 241 -20.37 -1.61 -12.86
CA LEU A 241 -19.40 -1.50 -11.80
C LEU A 241 -18.52 -2.74 -11.72
N LEU A 242 -17.21 -2.59 -11.88
CA LEU A 242 -16.22 -3.65 -11.72
C LEU A 242 -15.51 -3.51 -10.38
N LEU A 243 -15.64 -4.53 -9.50
CA LEU A 243 -15.06 -4.57 -8.16
C LEU A 243 -13.92 -5.61 -8.10
N PHE A 244 -12.69 -5.13 -7.97
CA PHE A 244 -11.49 -5.99 -7.87
C PHE A 244 -11.02 -6.09 -6.43
N GLY A 245 -10.71 -7.31 -6.00
CA GLY A 245 -10.21 -7.64 -4.68
C GLY A 245 -10.99 -8.75 -4.00
N ASP A 246 -10.57 -9.07 -2.77
CA ASP A 246 -11.23 -10.01 -1.88
C ASP A 246 -11.18 -9.50 -0.43
N GLY A 247 -11.89 -10.11 0.48
CA GLY A 247 -11.89 -9.73 1.89
C GLY A 247 -13.18 -10.10 2.63
N GLU A 248 -13.16 -9.84 3.94
CA GLU A 248 -14.18 -10.27 4.90
C GLU A 248 -15.61 -9.73 4.63
N LEU A 249 -15.72 -8.62 3.89
CA LEU A 249 -17.03 -8.01 3.57
C LEU A 249 -17.56 -8.39 2.19
N ARG A 250 -16.82 -9.21 1.41
CA ARG A 250 -17.24 -9.52 0.03
C ARG A 250 -18.63 -10.15 -0.05
N GLU A 251 -18.90 -11.14 0.78
CA GLU A 251 -20.19 -11.82 0.79
C GLU A 251 -21.34 -10.87 1.17
N SER A 252 -21.15 -10.02 2.18
CA SER A 252 -22.17 -9.05 2.57
C SER A 252 -22.45 -8.01 1.48
N MET A 253 -21.42 -7.62 0.69
CA MET A 253 -21.58 -6.73 -0.46
C MET A 253 -22.32 -7.42 -1.61
N GLN A 254 -22.09 -8.70 -1.88
CA GLN A 254 -22.85 -9.48 -2.85
C GLN A 254 -24.34 -9.57 -2.46
N GLN A 255 -24.64 -9.80 -1.17
CA GLN A 255 -26.00 -9.79 -0.68
C GLN A 255 -26.68 -8.41 -0.84
N LYS A 256 -25.91 -7.31 -0.62
CA LYS A 256 -26.40 -5.94 -0.85
C LYS A 256 -26.76 -5.70 -2.32
N VAL A 257 -25.88 -6.11 -3.25
CA VAL A 257 -26.11 -6.00 -4.70
C VAL A 257 -27.39 -6.75 -5.10
N LYS A 258 -27.58 -7.96 -4.60
CA LYS A 258 -28.79 -8.75 -4.83
C LYS A 258 -30.07 -8.06 -4.31
N LYS A 259 -30.02 -7.49 -3.11
CA LYS A 259 -31.15 -6.73 -2.53
C LYS A 259 -31.51 -5.48 -3.36
N LEU A 260 -30.56 -4.93 -4.08
CA LEU A 260 -30.73 -3.76 -4.94
C LEU A 260 -31.07 -4.14 -6.39
N HIS A 261 -31.15 -5.43 -6.73
CA HIS A 261 -31.38 -5.96 -8.09
C HIS A 261 -30.36 -5.45 -9.11
N LEU A 262 -29.06 -5.48 -8.75
CA LEU A 262 -27.97 -4.96 -9.58
C LEU A 262 -26.99 -6.06 -10.03
N GLU A 263 -27.36 -7.35 -9.96
CA GLU A 263 -26.49 -8.49 -10.24
C GLU A 263 -25.93 -8.48 -11.68
N GLU A 264 -26.70 -7.97 -12.63
CA GLU A 264 -26.27 -7.88 -14.03
C GLU A 264 -25.32 -6.71 -14.30
N SER A 265 -25.24 -5.73 -13.38
CA SER A 265 -24.49 -4.49 -13.58
C SER A 265 -23.32 -4.31 -12.61
N VAL A 266 -23.22 -5.15 -11.57
CA VAL A 266 -22.11 -5.13 -10.59
C VAL A 266 -21.37 -6.46 -10.61
N HIS A 267 -20.12 -6.43 -11.04
CA HIS A 267 -19.30 -7.61 -11.20
C HIS A 267 -18.19 -7.68 -10.13
N PHE A 268 -18.18 -8.77 -9.36
CA PHE A 268 -17.13 -9.08 -8.38
C PHE A 268 -16.01 -9.88 -9.05
N MET A 269 -15.00 -9.19 -9.54
CA MET A 269 -13.92 -9.73 -10.38
C MET A 269 -12.89 -10.57 -9.62
N GLY A 270 -12.90 -10.52 -8.27
CA GLY A 270 -11.88 -11.17 -7.45
C GLY A 270 -10.50 -10.49 -7.54
N THR A 271 -9.46 -11.23 -7.19
CA THR A 271 -8.07 -10.78 -7.29
C THR A 271 -7.49 -11.10 -8.68
N THR A 272 -6.61 -10.22 -9.18
CA THR A 272 -5.91 -10.44 -10.45
C THR A 272 -4.49 -9.90 -10.39
N ASN A 273 -3.58 -10.55 -11.10
CA ASN A 273 -2.19 -10.08 -11.31
C ASN A 273 -2.07 -9.16 -12.55
N GLU A 274 -3.20 -8.92 -13.25
CA GLU A 274 -3.25 -8.13 -14.48
C GLU A 274 -4.04 -6.84 -14.33
N MET A 275 -4.00 -6.21 -13.13
CA MET A 275 -4.73 -4.96 -12.87
C MET A 275 -4.43 -3.88 -13.91
N GLN A 276 -3.19 -3.81 -14.43
CA GLN A 276 -2.80 -2.88 -15.48
C GLN A 276 -3.68 -3.01 -16.75
N LYS A 277 -4.15 -4.21 -17.06
CA LYS A 277 -5.10 -4.42 -18.17
C LYS A 277 -6.54 -4.03 -17.76
N MET A 278 -6.91 -4.30 -16.52
CA MET A 278 -8.25 -4.01 -16.03
C MET A 278 -8.53 -2.51 -15.97
N TYR A 279 -7.53 -1.70 -15.58
CA TYR A 279 -7.64 -0.23 -15.66
C TYR A 279 -7.90 0.27 -17.08
N GLN A 280 -7.42 -0.43 -18.14
CA GLN A 280 -7.70 -0.04 -19.52
C GLN A 280 -9.20 -0.12 -19.85
N ALA A 281 -9.92 -1.10 -19.29
CA ALA A 281 -11.36 -1.29 -19.55
C ALA A 281 -12.24 -0.21 -18.92
N MET A 282 -11.81 0.42 -17.84
CA MET A 282 -12.59 1.38 -17.05
C MET A 282 -12.74 2.72 -17.78
N ASP A 283 -13.75 3.50 -17.43
CA ASP A 283 -13.96 4.90 -17.84
C ASP A 283 -13.70 5.86 -16.69
N VAL A 284 -13.93 5.45 -15.44
CA VAL A 284 -13.61 6.17 -14.22
C VAL A 284 -13.23 5.22 -13.10
N PHE A 285 -12.24 5.61 -12.31
CA PHE A 285 -11.85 4.90 -11.09
C PHE A 285 -12.40 5.62 -9.85
N VAL A 286 -13.07 4.90 -8.97
CA VAL A 286 -13.76 5.48 -7.80
C VAL A 286 -13.29 4.83 -6.51
N MET A 287 -12.87 5.64 -5.54
CA MET A 287 -12.39 5.15 -4.24
C MET A 287 -12.96 5.99 -3.08
N PRO A 288 -14.09 5.58 -2.49
CA PRO A 288 -14.71 6.26 -1.36
C PRO A 288 -14.18 5.77 0.00
N SER A 289 -12.88 5.51 0.10
CA SER A 289 -12.25 4.99 1.32
C SER A 289 -12.36 5.95 2.49
N PHE A 290 -12.56 5.43 3.70
CA PHE A 290 -12.56 6.25 4.91
C PHE A 290 -11.18 6.81 5.26
N CYS A 291 -10.10 6.13 4.89
CA CYS A 291 -8.74 6.60 5.07
C CYS A 291 -7.78 5.79 4.19
N GLU A 292 -6.74 6.44 3.67
CA GLU A 292 -5.64 5.80 2.96
C GLU A 292 -4.32 6.44 3.38
N GLY A 293 -3.26 5.64 3.47
CA GLY A 293 -1.90 6.17 3.60
C GLY A 293 -1.47 6.84 2.30
N LEU A 294 -1.22 6.03 1.29
CA LEU A 294 -1.08 6.44 -0.11
C LEU A 294 -1.78 5.35 -0.95
N PRO A 295 -2.92 5.64 -1.61
CA PRO A 295 -3.68 4.64 -2.34
C PRO A 295 -2.98 4.29 -3.67
N VAL A 296 -2.19 3.23 -3.69
CA VAL A 296 -1.46 2.76 -4.89
C VAL A 296 -2.40 2.58 -6.08
N ALA A 297 -3.59 2.01 -5.86
CA ALA A 297 -4.59 1.84 -6.92
C ALA A 297 -5.04 3.17 -7.56
N GLY A 298 -5.06 4.27 -6.80
CA GLY A 298 -5.33 5.61 -7.33
C GLY A 298 -4.19 6.15 -8.19
N VAL A 299 -2.93 5.81 -7.86
CA VAL A 299 -1.75 6.14 -8.67
C VAL A 299 -1.73 5.33 -9.96
N GLU A 300 -2.01 4.03 -9.88
CA GLU A 300 -2.10 3.11 -11.04
C GLU A 300 -3.20 3.54 -12.02
N ALA A 301 -4.36 3.95 -11.50
CA ALA A 301 -5.45 4.48 -12.32
C ALA A 301 -5.05 5.76 -13.08
N GLN A 302 -4.36 6.70 -12.40
CA GLN A 302 -3.83 7.90 -13.05
C GLN A 302 -2.79 7.58 -14.12
N ALA A 303 -1.87 6.63 -13.87
CA ALA A 303 -0.89 6.18 -14.86
C ALA A 303 -1.58 5.66 -16.13
N SER A 304 -2.75 5.02 -15.97
CA SER A 304 -3.61 4.57 -17.08
C SER A 304 -4.44 5.70 -17.71
N GLY A 305 -4.22 6.95 -17.32
CA GLY A 305 -4.97 8.10 -17.82
C GLY A 305 -6.44 8.12 -17.43
N LEU A 306 -6.84 7.37 -16.38
CA LEU A 306 -8.22 7.36 -15.88
C LEU A 306 -8.51 8.62 -15.06
N PRO A 307 -9.72 9.21 -15.19
CA PRO A 307 -10.23 10.09 -14.17
C PRO A 307 -10.44 9.30 -12.87
N VAL A 308 -10.03 9.91 -11.76
CA VAL A 308 -10.01 9.30 -10.43
C VAL A 308 -10.84 10.12 -9.46
N LEU A 309 -11.87 9.51 -8.89
CA LEU A 309 -12.74 10.14 -7.91
C LEU A 309 -12.48 9.55 -6.52
N LEU A 310 -11.99 10.35 -5.62
CA LEU A 310 -11.57 9.97 -4.27
C LEU A 310 -12.43 10.62 -3.19
N ALA A 311 -12.54 9.96 -2.04
CA ALA A 311 -13.03 10.63 -0.84
C ALA A 311 -12.02 11.68 -0.37
N ASP A 312 -12.52 12.80 0.17
CA ASP A 312 -11.70 13.91 0.69
C ASP A 312 -10.89 13.56 1.96
N THR A 313 -11.19 12.40 2.54
CA THR A 313 -10.43 11.77 3.63
C THR A 313 -9.10 11.16 3.19
N ILE A 314 -8.90 11.02 1.87
CA ILE A 314 -7.68 10.46 1.28
C ILE A 314 -6.63 11.55 1.13
N THR A 315 -5.37 11.17 1.31
CA THR A 315 -4.22 12.08 1.21
C THR A 315 -4.14 12.79 -0.14
N LYS A 316 -3.70 14.06 -0.12
CA LYS A 316 -3.58 14.86 -1.35
C LYS A 316 -2.31 14.56 -2.14
N GLU A 317 -1.34 13.89 -1.58
CA GLU A 317 -0.11 13.48 -2.28
C GLU A 317 -0.35 12.50 -3.43
N VAL A 318 -1.54 11.89 -3.50
CA VAL A 318 -1.95 11.09 -4.67
C VAL A 318 -2.45 11.95 -5.84
N ASP A 319 -2.73 13.23 -5.61
CA ASP A 319 -3.21 14.18 -6.62
C ASP A 319 -2.03 14.72 -7.45
N VAL A 320 -1.61 13.94 -8.43
CA VAL A 320 -0.41 14.20 -9.23
C VAL A 320 -0.75 14.73 -10.62
N THR A 321 -1.95 14.36 -11.10
CA THR A 321 -2.41 14.68 -12.45
C THR A 321 -3.70 15.54 -12.38
N ASP A 322 -4.06 16.18 -13.48
CA ASP A 322 -5.29 17.00 -13.57
C ASP A 322 -6.59 16.18 -13.61
N CYS A 323 -6.50 14.84 -13.51
CA CYS A 323 -7.66 13.95 -13.59
C CYS A 323 -8.17 13.46 -12.23
N VAL A 324 -7.68 14.00 -11.12
CA VAL A 324 -8.12 13.61 -9.76
C VAL A 324 -9.16 14.61 -9.23
N LYS A 325 -10.25 14.08 -8.67
CA LYS A 325 -11.28 14.85 -7.98
C LYS A 325 -11.54 14.28 -6.59
N TYR A 326 -11.94 15.15 -5.68
CA TYR A 326 -12.23 14.79 -4.30
C TYR A 326 -13.64 15.20 -3.91
N LEU A 327 -14.36 14.29 -3.27
CA LEU A 327 -15.69 14.56 -2.73
C LEU A 327 -15.85 14.06 -1.29
N PRO A 328 -16.64 14.76 -0.47
CA PRO A 328 -16.94 14.31 0.88
C PRO A 328 -17.82 13.07 0.87
N LEU A 329 -17.63 12.21 1.88
CA LEU A 329 -18.49 11.07 2.15
C LEU A 329 -19.76 11.57 2.86
N SER A 330 -20.82 11.87 2.09
CA SER A 330 -22.10 12.33 2.60
C SER A 330 -23.19 11.27 2.49
N LYS A 331 -24.32 11.47 3.21
CA LYS A 331 -25.51 10.62 3.05
C LYS A 331 -26.16 10.81 1.68
N ASP A 332 -26.15 12.03 1.15
CA ASP A 332 -26.55 12.32 -0.21
C ASP A 332 -25.45 11.92 -1.19
N LYS A 333 -25.79 11.10 -2.17
CA LYS A 333 -24.87 10.55 -3.19
C LYS A 333 -24.87 11.37 -4.48
N SER A 334 -25.73 12.37 -4.61
CA SER A 334 -25.95 13.12 -5.85
C SER A 334 -24.68 13.77 -6.39
N ALA A 335 -23.82 14.31 -5.51
CA ALA A 335 -22.53 14.89 -5.91
C ALA A 335 -21.60 13.84 -6.56
N TRP A 336 -21.54 12.63 -5.99
CA TRP A 336 -20.75 11.53 -6.56
C TRP A 336 -21.31 11.06 -7.89
N VAL A 337 -22.64 10.92 -8.00
CA VAL A 337 -23.31 10.52 -9.25
C VAL A 337 -23.01 11.54 -10.35
N LYS A 338 -23.21 12.84 -10.07
CA LYS A 338 -22.96 13.92 -11.03
C LYS A 338 -21.51 13.96 -11.50
N GLU A 339 -20.56 13.80 -10.57
CA GLU A 339 -19.13 13.81 -10.91
C GLU A 339 -18.75 12.58 -11.74
N ILE A 340 -19.26 11.39 -11.41
CA ILE A 340 -19.01 10.18 -12.22
C ILE A 340 -19.55 10.38 -13.63
N GLN A 341 -20.77 10.90 -13.80
CA GLN A 341 -21.38 11.15 -15.11
C GLN A 341 -20.55 12.16 -15.94
N SER A 342 -19.95 13.15 -15.31
CA SER A 342 -19.13 14.16 -16.01
C SER A 342 -17.91 13.57 -16.71
N PHE A 343 -17.47 12.37 -16.31
CA PHE A 343 -16.33 11.68 -16.93
C PHE A 343 -16.70 10.79 -18.13
N ARG A 344 -17.98 10.73 -18.53
CA ARG A 344 -18.44 9.86 -19.63
C ARG A 344 -17.66 10.09 -20.93
N ASP A 345 -17.42 11.34 -21.27
CA ASP A 345 -16.72 11.73 -22.50
C ASP A 345 -15.25 12.15 -22.25
N PHE A 346 -14.69 11.72 -21.13
CA PHE A 346 -13.33 12.07 -20.77
C PHE A 346 -12.32 11.43 -21.73
N LYS A 347 -11.48 12.26 -22.34
CA LYS A 347 -10.43 11.80 -23.24
C LYS A 347 -9.20 11.34 -22.47
N ARG A 348 -8.89 10.07 -22.57
CA ARG A 348 -7.75 9.45 -21.90
C ARG A 348 -6.49 9.58 -22.72
N TYR A 349 -5.39 9.81 -22.02
CA TYR A 349 -4.02 9.69 -22.51
C TYR A 349 -3.09 9.27 -21.36
N SER A 350 -1.90 8.76 -21.68
CA SER A 350 -0.95 8.33 -20.67
C SER A 350 -0.45 9.50 -19.84
N ARG A 351 -0.40 9.33 -18.50
CA ARG A 351 0.05 10.32 -17.52
C ARG A 351 1.36 9.91 -16.84
N ILE A 352 2.07 8.93 -17.38
CA ILE A 352 3.26 8.35 -16.72
C ILE A 352 4.37 9.38 -16.49
N GLU A 353 4.54 10.38 -17.37
CA GLU A 353 5.58 11.40 -17.22
C GLU A 353 5.30 12.35 -16.03
N GLU A 354 4.03 12.66 -15.78
CA GLU A 354 3.62 13.48 -14.64
C GLU A 354 3.92 12.72 -13.33
N LEU A 355 3.55 11.44 -13.28
CA LEU A 355 3.81 10.55 -12.14
C LEU A 355 5.30 10.30 -11.92
N ARG A 356 6.09 10.14 -12.99
CA ARG A 356 7.56 10.00 -12.90
C ARG A 356 8.20 11.25 -12.29
N LYS A 357 7.82 12.44 -12.76
CA LYS A 357 8.30 13.70 -12.20
C LYS A 357 7.93 13.88 -10.72
N ALA A 358 6.79 13.33 -10.30
CA ALA A 358 6.36 13.32 -8.91
C ALA A 358 7.04 12.22 -8.05
N GLY A 359 7.91 11.38 -8.65
CA GLY A 359 8.69 10.37 -7.95
C GLY A 359 8.01 9.01 -7.76
N PHE A 360 6.94 8.72 -8.52
CA PHE A 360 6.20 7.46 -8.41
C PHE A 360 6.77 6.32 -9.28
N ASP A 361 7.89 6.53 -9.98
CA ASP A 361 8.57 5.45 -10.70
C ASP A 361 9.29 4.50 -9.72
N GLU A 362 8.97 3.21 -9.76
CA GLU A 362 9.60 2.20 -8.89
C GLU A 362 11.13 2.14 -9.05
N LYS A 363 11.67 2.48 -10.24
CA LYS A 363 13.12 2.50 -10.50
C LYS A 363 13.80 3.65 -9.75
N ASP A 364 13.18 4.83 -9.73
CA ASP A 364 13.71 5.99 -9.01
C ASP A 364 13.65 5.77 -7.49
N VAL A 365 12.56 5.18 -6.99
CA VAL A 365 12.44 4.79 -5.59
C VAL A 365 13.52 3.76 -5.22
N ALA A 366 13.72 2.73 -6.03
CA ALA A 366 14.75 1.72 -5.80
C ALA A 366 16.17 2.31 -5.80
N LYS A 367 16.47 3.19 -6.74
CA LYS A 367 17.75 3.92 -6.80
C LYS A 367 17.98 4.77 -5.55
N TYR A 368 16.93 5.45 -5.05
CA TYR A 368 17.02 6.19 -3.79
C TYR A 368 17.33 5.27 -2.62
N PHE A 369 16.61 4.14 -2.46
CA PHE A 369 16.87 3.13 -1.43
C PHE A 369 18.31 2.63 -1.47
N GLN A 370 18.76 2.25 -2.67
CA GLN A 370 20.12 1.75 -2.86
C GLN A 370 21.17 2.76 -2.41
N ASN A 371 21.13 3.98 -2.93
CA ASN A 371 22.09 5.03 -2.59
C ASN A 371 22.07 5.37 -1.11
N PHE A 372 20.87 5.47 -0.52
CA PHE A 372 20.72 5.76 0.91
C PHE A 372 21.38 4.68 1.79
N TYR A 373 21.07 3.41 1.54
CA TYR A 373 21.62 2.33 2.38
C TYR A 373 23.08 2.04 2.13
N LEU A 374 23.57 2.18 0.91
CA LEU A 374 24.99 2.08 0.62
C LEU A 374 25.78 3.16 1.39
N ASN A 375 25.32 4.41 1.37
CA ASN A 375 25.93 5.50 2.13
C ASN A 375 25.95 5.27 3.66
N ILE A 376 24.95 4.57 4.20
CA ILE A 376 24.93 4.20 5.61
C ILE A 376 25.96 3.09 5.88
N LEU A 377 25.93 2.04 5.05
CA LEU A 377 26.82 0.89 5.20
C LEU A 377 28.30 1.25 5.01
N ASP A 378 28.62 2.27 4.22
CA ASP A 378 29.98 2.78 4.04
C ASP A 378 30.51 3.51 5.29
N LYS A 379 29.62 3.96 6.18
CA LYS A 379 29.98 4.67 7.43
C LYS A 379 30.02 3.76 8.66
N LEU A 380 29.59 2.52 8.56
CA LEU A 380 29.53 1.54 9.65
C LEU A 380 30.71 0.58 9.64
#